data_03166956e12816fb00939cb7bce6fa56
#
_entry.id   03166956e12816fb00939cb7bce6fa56
#
_cell.length_a   1.000
_cell.length_b   1.000
_cell.length_c   1.000
_cell.angle_alpha   90.00
_cell.angle_beta   90.00
_cell.angle_gamma   90.00
#
_symmetry.space_group_name_H-M   'P 1'
#
loop_
_entity.id
_entity.type
_entity.pdbx_description
1 polymer ?
#
loop_
_entity_poly.entity_id
_entity_poly.type
_entity_poly.pdbx_seq_one_letter_code
_entity_poly.pdbx_strand_id
1 'polypeptide(L)'
;MAVSFYLSSKNVEKTSVVCICHAGQRYKAQAKISVLTKYWDADKQCCRVVKDYPDARKVNEYLYKYRLAVEAVAQEVSAEYVQPSNAEFWRRVDFKLTGGASSRAQTFVEYFDQYIERRRKNSAERTITKYVSTRNKLLAYEKKYRTTLHFRDINLQFYEKFEKYITEQGYTRNYFGAMMSSIKVAYRDAREVDGLHNLRETEKRGFTTPSTPSKSVYLTSEELQRIADVEISVENLKSVFPEKYGQSRDEDMRRKVESLNICRNKFLLGAYTALRVSDFNHLSKIHITDGFFRVTTRKTGAAVVIPIHPTIKRIMDSGFDIATPITEQKINAHIKEVARLAGITQPVEATKFVNHRAVVDWWPKCDVITTHTARRSAATNMYKAGIPSISIMRITGHTTEKSFMKYIKITAEENAELMARNAFFMA
;
A
#
# COMPACT_ATOMS: atom_id res chain seq x y z
N MET A 1 -12.83 16.51 40.28
CA MET A 1 -13.54 16.90 39.03
C MET A 1 -14.99 17.21 39.34
N ALA A 2 -15.49 18.37 38.91
CA ALA A 2 -16.89 18.74 39.16
C ALA A 2 -17.61 18.92 37.83
N VAL A 3 -18.64 18.12 37.61
CA VAL A 3 -19.55 18.27 36.48
C VAL A 3 -20.88 18.88 37.03
N SER A 4 -21.30 20.00 36.46
CA SER A 4 -22.43 20.74 36.91
C SER A 4 -23.38 21.09 35.78
N PHE A 5 -24.69 21.04 36.03
CA PHE A 5 -25.76 21.39 35.09
C PHE A 5 -26.49 22.65 35.52
N TYR A 6 -26.76 23.54 34.58
CA TYR A 6 -27.45 24.80 34.78
C TYR A 6 -28.48 25.04 33.67
N LEU A 7 -29.52 25.80 33.94
CA LEU A 7 -30.44 26.27 32.90
C LEU A 7 -29.78 27.38 32.07
N SER A 8 -29.94 27.32 30.75
CA SER A 8 -29.46 28.37 29.84
C SER A 8 -30.19 29.71 30.08
N SER A 9 -31.46 29.66 30.41
CA SER A 9 -32.31 30.82 30.82
C SER A 9 -33.29 30.38 31.90
N LYS A 10 -33.56 31.29 32.87
CA LYS A 10 -34.51 31.05 33.93
C LYS A 10 -35.90 31.70 33.68
N ASN A 11 -35.97 32.61 32.72
CA ASN A 11 -37.16 33.45 32.47
C ASN A 11 -38.01 32.98 31.28
N VAL A 12 -37.85 31.71 30.87
CA VAL A 12 -38.61 31.11 29.78
C VAL A 12 -39.25 29.79 30.25
N GLU A 13 -40.38 29.42 29.66
CA GLU A 13 -41.11 28.20 30.05
C GLU A 13 -40.26 26.94 29.81
N LYS A 14 -39.52 26.88 28.67
CA LYS A 14 -38.68 25.78 28.28
C LYS A 14 -37.30 26.28 27.88
N THR A 15 -36.25 25.65 28.40
CA THR A 15 -34.86 26.07 28.16
C THR A 15 -33.92 24.89 28.01
N SER A 16 -32.75 25.09 27.38
CA SER A 16 -31.68 24.11 27.28
C SER A 16 -30.92 24.00 28.60
N VAL A 17 -30.37 22.83 28.86
CA VAL A 17 -29.45 22.58 29.96
C VAL A 17 -27.99 22.84 29.51
N VAL A 18 -27.25 23.59 30.28
CA VAL A 18 -25.83 23.85 30.07
C VAL A 18 -25.02 22.95 31.00
N CYS A 19 -24.07 22.23 30.48
CA CYS A 19 -23.07 21.46 31.22
C CYS A 19 -21.76 22.22 31.32
N ILE A 20 -21.18 22.25 32.52
CA ILE A 20 -19.82 22.77 32.78
C ILE A 20 -19.03 21.68 33.48
N CYS A 21 -17.83 21.44 32.95
CA CYS A 21 -16.87 20.52 33.53
C CYS A 21 -15.52 21.23 33.75
N HIS A 22 -14.86 20.93 34.88
CA HIS A 22 -13.50 21.37 35.19
C HIS A 22 -12.54 20.18 35.22
N ALA A 23 -11.66 20.09 34.18
CA ALA A 23 -10.63 19.07 34.06
C ALA A 23 -9.36 19.71 33.46
N GLY A 24 -8.50 20.28 34.36
CA GLY A 24 -7.35 21.09 33.96
C GLY A 24 -7.74 22.49 33.48
N GLN A 25 -8.79 22.61 32.67
CA GLN A 25 -9.42 23.87 32.28
C GLN A 25 -10.96 23.77 32.34
N ARG A 26 -11.65 24.88 32.07
CA ARG A 26 -13.12 24.92 32.05
C ARG A 26 -13.66 24.57 30.67
N TYR A 27 -14.47 23.51 30.58
CA TYR A 27 -15.22 23.12 29.40
C TYR A 27 -16.71 23.44 29.56
N LYS A 28 -17.35 24.04 28.54
CA LYS A 28 -18.77 24.44 28.59
C LYS A 28 -19.45 24.08 27.26
N ALA A 29 -20.61 23.42 27.34
CA ALA A 29 -21.51 23.20 26.21
C ALA A 29 -22.98 23.13 26.64
N GLN A 30 -23.88 23.23 25.68
CA GLN A 30 -25.31 22.91 25.91
C GLN A 30 -25.51 21.40 25.77
N ALA A 31 -26.13 20.79 26.78
CA ALA A 31 -26.63 19.43 26.64
C ALA A 31 -27.75 19.43 25.60
N LYS A 32 -27.80 18.44 24.72
CA LYS A 32 -28.79 18.37 23.63
C LYS A 32 -30.16 17.99 24.14
N ILE A 33 -30.61 18.63 25.20
CA ILE A 33 -31.91 18.44 25.84
C ILE A 33 -32.46 19.75 26.36
N SER A 34 -33.80 19.88 26.31
CA SER A 34 -34.53 21.03 26.85
C SER A 34 -35.46 20.59 27.95
N VAL A 35 -35.62 21.43 28.96
CA VAL A 35 -36.42 21.14 30.17
C VAL A 35 -37.44 22.26 30.46
N LEU A 36 -38.54 21.94 31.13
CA LEU A 36 -39.45 22.93 31.62
C LEU A 36 -38.89 23.58 32.89
N THR A 37 -38.67 24.90 32.85
CA THR A 37 -37.96 25.67 33.88
C THR A 37 -38.58 25.55 35.26
N LYS A 38 -39.91 25.55 35.37
CA LYS A 38 -40.66 25.44 36.63
C LYS A 38 -40.45 24.14 37.39
N TYR A 39 -40.00 23.08 36.72
CA TYR A 39 -39.72 21.78 37.32
C TYR A 39 -38.23 21.49 37.54
N TRP A 40 -37.37 22.44 37.23
CA TRP A 40 -35.93 22.27 37.46
C TRP A 40 -35.58 22.42 38.94
N ASP A 41 -34.85 21.46 39.47
CA ASP A 41 -34.25 21.50 40.79
C ASP A 41 -32.77 21.89 40.66
N ALA A 42 -32.42 23.09 41.07
CA ALA A 42 -31.11 23.64 40.91
C ALA A 42 -30.07 22.96 41.81
N ASP A 43 -30.48 22.52 43.01
CA ASP A 43 -29.58 21.86 43.98
C ASP A 43 -29.25 20.43 43.54
N LYS A 44 -30.25 19.71 43.07
CA LYS A 44 -30.08 18.33 42.56
C LYS A 44 -29.65 18.29 41.08
N GLN A 45 -29.72 19.41 40.39
CA GLN A 45 -29.35 19.55 38.95
C GLN A 45 -30.11 18.56 38.06
N CYS A 46 -31.43 18.38 38.33
CA CYS A 46 -32.31 17.48 37.63
C CYS A 46 -33.76 18.03 37.63
N CYS A 47 -34.66 17.39 36.87
CA CYS A 47 -36.08 17.73 36.87
C CYS A 47 -36.80 17.01 37.98
N ARG A 48 -37.74 17.72 38.69
CA ARG A 48 -38.66 17.12 39.65
C ARG A 48 -39.62 16.20 38.92
N VAL A 49 -39.75 14.97 39.41
CA VAL A 49 -40.68 13.97 38.85
C VAL A 49 -42.04 14.20 39.44
N VAL A 50 -42.95 14.80 38.65
CA VAL A 50 -44.31 15.12 39.04
C VAL A 50 -45.31 14.66 37.96
N LYS A 51 -46.60 14.51 38.29
CA LYS A 51 -47.62 14.07 37.33
C LYS A 51 -47.71 14.97 36.10
N ASP A 52 -47.54 16.27 36.27
CA ASP A 52 -47.65 17.28 35.22
C ASP A 52 -46.41 17.37 34.32
N TYR A 53 -45.36 16.52 34.57
CA TYR A 53 -44.18 16.42 33.74
C TYR A 53 -43.73 14.95 33.55
N PRO A 54 -44.48 14.17 32.76
CA PRO A 54 -44.25 12.73 32.60
C PRO A 54 -42.87 12.41 31.99
N ASP A 55 -42.29 13.32 31.19
CA ASP A 55 -40.97 13.15 30.57
C ASP A 55 -39.80 13.40 31.54
N ALA A 56 -40.03 13.88 32.75
CA ALA A 56 -38.96 14.20 33.73
C ALA A 56 -38.03 13.00 33.98
N ARG A 57 -38.57 11.77 34.03
CA ARG A 57 -37.77 10.56 34.23
C ARG A 57 -36.78 10.32 33.07
N LYS A 58 -37.26 10.44 31.83
CA LYS A 58 -36.43 10.29 30.62
C LYS A 58 -35.38 11.37 30.55
N VAL A 59 -35.71 12.60 30.87
CA VAL A 59 -34.77 13.72 30.93
C VAL A 59 -33.69 13.47 31.96
N ASN A 60 -34.05 13.05 33.18
CA ASN A 60 -33.09 12.77 34.24
C ASN A 60 -32.18 11.57 33.88
N GLU A 61 -32.71 10.52 33.25
CA GLU A 61 -31.89 9.40 32.72
C GLU A 61 -30.89 9.87 31.68
N TYR A 62 -31.30 10.74 30.77
CA TYR A 62 -30.39 11.33 29.79
C TYR A 62 -29.31 12.16 30.46
N LEU A 63 -29.64 13.04 31.39
CA LEU A 63 -28.69 13.88 32.13
C LEU A 63 -27.71 13.03 32.95
N TYR A 64 -28.14 11.92 33.51
CA TYR A 64 -27.27 10.97 34.19
C TYR A 64 -26.26 10.32 33.25
N LYS A 65 -26.72 9.79 32.11
CA LYS A 65 -25.84 9.23 31.08
C LYS A 65 -24.84 10.28 30.56
N TYR A 66 -25.33 11.52 30.37
CA TYR A 66 -24.49 12.64 29.94
C TYR A 66 -23.39 12.94 30.97
N ARG A 67 -23.73 12.97 32.25
CA ARG A 67 -22.79 13.16 33.35
C ARG A 67 -21.68 12.10 33.33
N LEU A 68 -22.04 10.82 33.25
CA LEU A 68 -21.09 9.72 33.20
C LEU A 68 -20.11 9.84 31.98
N ALA A 69 -20.62 10.23 30.84
CA ALA A 69 -19.79 10.44 29.66
C ALA A 69 -18.81 11.60 29.84
N VAL A 70 -19.25 12.72 30.42
CA VAL A 70 -18.40 13.90 30.73
C VAL A 70 -17.32 13.54 31.74
N GLU A 71 -17.68 12.83 32.82
CA GLU A 71 -16.73 12.40 33.87
C GLU A 71 -15.66 11.46 33.29
N ALA A 72 -16.03 10.52 32.44
CA ALA A 72 -15.11 9.60 31.79
C ALA A 72 -14.11 10.34 30.87
N VAL A 73 -14.59 11.29 30.06
CA VAL A 73 -13.70 12.12 29.21
C VAL A 73 -12.82 13.03 30.05
N ALA A 74 -13.37 13.60 31.15
CA ALA A 74 -12.62 14.44 32.05
C ALA A 74 -11.46 13.68 32.74
N GLN A 75 -11.66 12.40 33.07
CA GLN A 75 -10.60 11.53 33.60
C GLN A 75 -9.48 11.30 32.55
N GLU A 76 -9.86 11.00 31.32
CA GLU A 76 -8.90 10.81 30.22
C GLU A 76 -8.08 12.09 29.99
N VAL A 77 -8.75 13.22 29.87
CA VAL A 77 -8.12 14.53 29.63
C VAL A 77 -7.22 14.98 30.79
N SER A 78 -7.57 14.67 32.03
CA SER A 78 -6.73 15.00 33.18
C SER A 78 -5.39 14.26 33.21
N ALA A 79 -5.27 13.16 32.49
CA ALA A 79 -4.04 12.40 32.29
C ALA A 79 -3.22 12.85 31.07
N GLU A 80 -3.76 13.75 30.25
CA GLU A 80 -3.07 14.27 29.05
C GLU A 80 -2.13 15.44 29.39
N TYR A 81 -0.95 15.44 28.79
CA TYR A 81 0.05 16.50 28.96
C TYR A 81 -0.40 17.83 28.34
N VAL A 82 -1.17 17.77 27.24
CA VAL A 82 -1.74 18.93 26.56
C VAL A 82 -3.25 18.85 26.62
N GLN A 83 -3.88 19.89 27.19
CA GLN A 83 -5.34 19.94 27.33
C GLN A 83 -6.03 20.15 25.97
N PRO A 84 -7.06 19.36 25.62
CA PRO A 84 -7.78 19.52 24.36
C PRO A 84 -8.58 20.84 24.33
N SER A 85 -8.88 21.32 23.13
CA SER A 85 -9.80 22.45 22.96
C SER A 85 -11.22 22.12 23.49
N ASN A 86 -12.04 23.17 23.78
CA ASN A 86 -13.43 22.96 24.20
C ASN A 86 -14.23 22.14 23.16
N ALA A 87 -14.04 22.39 21.86
CA ALA A 87 -14.70 21.64 20.78
C ALA A 87 -14.29 20.17 20.77
N GLU A 88 -13.00 19.87 20.96
CA GLU A 88 -12.47 18.52 21.00
C GLU A 88 -12.96 17.76 22.25
N PHE A 89 -12.99 18.38 23.41
CA PHE A 89 -13.52 17.79 24.64
C PHE A 89 -14.96 17.34 24.44
N TRP A 90 -15.85 18.22 23.95
CA TRP A 90 -17.27 17.88 23.75
C TRP A 90 -17.49 16.90 22.59
N ARG A 91 -16.64 16.88 21.59
CA ARG A 91 -16.65 15.83 20.55
C ARG A 91 -16.40 14.45 21.17
N ARG A 92 -15.47 14.32 22.12
CA ARG A 92 -15.21 13.07 22.85
C ARG A 92 -16.38 12.67 23.75
N VAL A 93 -17.03 13.64 24.38
CA VAL A 93 -18.25 13.40 25.19
C VAL A 93 -19.40 12.88 24.32
N ASP A 94 -19.68 13.54 23.19
CA ASP A 94 -20.69 13.09 22.22
C ASP A 94 -20.38 11.67 21.71
N PHE A 95 -19.13 11.38 21.44
CA PHE A 95 -18.68 10.04 21.04
C PHE A 95 -18.98 8.98 22.11
N LYS A 96 -18.73 9.28 23.40
CA LYS A 96 -19.06 8.34 24.49
C LYS A 96 -20.55 8.19 24.71
N LEU A 97 -21.32 9.26 24.61
CA LEU A 97 -22.77 9.24 24.75
C LEU A 97 -23.48 8.40 23.69
N THR A 98 -22.99 8.51 22.45
CA THR A 98 -23.62 7.85 21.30
C THR A 98 -23.04 6.44 21.04
N GLY A 99 -22.16 5.96 21.92
CA GLY A 99 -21.42 4.71 21.69
C GLY A 99 -20.58 4.76 20.40
N GLY A 100 -20.17 5.97 19.99
CA GLY A 100 -19.49 6.21 18.72
C GLY A 100 -20.44 6.46 17.53
N ALA A 101 -21.75 6.49 17.74
CA ALA A 101 -22.72 6.86 16.71
C ALA A 101 -22.92 8.37 16.66
N SER A 102 -22.35 9.04 15.68
CA SER A 102 -22.76 10.37 15.22
C SER A 102 -24.21 10.34 14.74
N SER A 103 -24.94 11.45 14.73
CA SER A 103 -26.36 11.56 14.37
C SER A 103 -26.72 11.13 12.92
N ARG A 104 -25.74 10.80 12.09
CA ARG A 104 -25.77 9.92 10.92
C ARG A 104 -24.48 9.11 11.02
N ALA A 105 -24.60 7.86 11.48
CA ALA A 105 -23.43 6.99 11.64
C ALA A 105 -22.67 6.91 10.31
N GLN A 106 -21.56 7.63 10.22
CA GLN A 106 -20.67 7.59 9.06
C GLN A 106 -20.29 6.13 8.80
N THR A 107 -20.52 5.66 7.60
CA THR A 107 -20.12 4.30 7.20
C THR A 107 -18.61 4.21 7.08
N PHE A 108 -18.07 3.01 7.18
CA PHE A 108 -16.63 2.80 6.98
C PHE A 108 -16.18 3.19 5.56
N VAL A 109 -17.04 2.97 4.55
CA VAL A 109 -16.72 3.31 3.15
C VAL A 109 -16.74 4.83 2.92
N GLU A 110 -17.72 5.57 3.49
CA GLU A 110 -17.72 7.04 3.46
C GLU A 110 -16.46 7.62 4.12
N TYR A 111 -16.07 7.07 5.27
CA TYR A 111 -14.81 7.45 5.91
C TYR A 111 -13.59 7.14 5.04
N PHE A 112 -13.59 5.98 4.39
CA PHE A 112 -12.47 5.58 3.53
C PHE A 112 -12.28 6.54 2.34
N ASP A 113 -13.37 7.11 1.79
CA ASP A 113 -13.31 8.18 0.79
C ASP A 113 -12.64 9.45 1.35
N GLN A 114 -13.03 9.89 2.55
CA GLN A 114 -12.39 11.05 3.20
C GLN A 114 -10.90 10.79 3.48
N TYR A 115 -10.57 9.58 3.93
CA TYR A 115 -9.20 9.15 4.15
C TYR A 115 -8.37 9.22 2.85
N ILE A 116 -8.91 8.75 1.74
CA ILE A 116 -8.27 8.82 0.41
C ILE A 116 -7.98 10.27 0.04
N GLU A 117 -8.96 11.17 0.17
CA GLU A 117 -8.77 12.58 -0.18
C GLU A 117 -7.71 13.28 0.69
N ARG A 118 -7.66 12.98 1.99
CA ARG A 118 -6.58 13.49 2.86
C ARG A 118 -5.21 12.97 2.43
N ARG A 119 -5.12 11.69 2.06
CA ARG A 119 -3.85 11.06 1.67
C ARG A 119 -3.35 11.51 0.29
N ARG A 120 -4.21 12.02 -0.60
CA ARG A 120 -3.80 12.55 -1.92
C ARG A 120 -2.73 13.64 -1.80
N LYS A 121 -2.78 14.47 -0.77
CA LYS A 121 -1.83 15.57 -0.56
C LYS A 121 -0.40 15.10 -0.29
N ASN A 122 -0.23 13.92 0.34
CA ASN A 122 1.05 13.48 0.90
C ASN A 122 1.44 12.04 0.50
N SER A 123 0.78 11.44 -0.49
CA SER A 123 1.05 10.04 -0.90
C SER A 123 1.31 9.95 -2.40
N ALA A 124 2.18 9.02 -2.79
CA ALA A 124 2.40 8.72 -4.20
C ALA A 124 1.11 8.23 -4.87
N GLU A 125 0.90 8.60 -6.14
CA GLU A 125 -0.29 8.28 -6.94
C GLU A 125 -0.61 6.76 -6.93
N ARG A 126 0.40 5.92 -7.00
CA ARG A 126 0.24 4.45 -6.93
C ARG A 126 -0.35 3.97 -5.60
N THR A 127 -0.07 4.68 -4.49
CA THR A 127 -0.66 4.39 -3.18
C THR A 127 -2.14 4.79 -3.15
N ILE A 128 -2.46 5.93 -3.73
CA ILE A 128 -3.85 6.39 -3.88
C ILE A 128 -4.65 5.43 -4.75
N THR A 129 -4.11 5.00 -5.90
CA THR A 129 -4.74 3.99 -6.78
C THR A 129 -5.04 2.70 -6.03
N LYS A 130 -4.13 2.24 -5.14
CA LYS A 130 -4.37 1.07 -4.29
C LYS A 130 -5.55 1.29 -3.33
N TYR A 131 -5.65 2.46 -2.69
CA TYR A 131 -6.76 2.79 -1.81
C TYR A 131 -8.08 2.87 -2.58
N VAL A 132 -8.12 3.55 -3.71
CA VAL A 132 -9.29 3.62 -4.59
C VAL A 132 -9.75 2.22 -5.04
N SER A 133 -8.82 1.35 -5.44
CA SER A 133 -9.13 -0.03 -5.79
C SER A 133 -9.76 -0.79 -4.61
N THR A 134 -9.23 -0.63 -3.41
CA THR A 134 -9.78 -1.24 -2.19
C THR A 134 -11.20 -0.72 -1.92
N ARG A 135 -11.41 0.59 -1.97
CA ARG A 135 -12.72 1.22 -1.78
C ARG A 135 -13.76 0.71 -2.77
N ASN A 136 -13.39 0.62 -4.05
CA ASN A 136 -14.29 0.10 -5.09
C ASN A 136 -14.70 -1.36 -4.82
N LYS A 137 -13.81 -2.18 -4.28
CA LYS A 137 -14.13 -3.56 -3.89
C LYS A 137 -15.03 -3.62 -2.66
N LEU A 138 -14.89 -2.72 -1.69
CA LEU A 138 -15.81 -2.60 -0.56
C LEU A 138 -17.21 -2.20 -1.01
N LEU A 139 -17.35 -1.20 -1.88
CA LEU A 139 -18.64 -0.82 -2.48
C LEU A 139 -19.29 -1.97 -3.26
N ALA A 140 -18.52 -2.71 -4.05
CA ALA A 140 -19.02 -3.86 -4.78
C ALA A 140 -19.45 -5.00 -3.83
N TYR A 141 -18.77 -5.18 -2.71
CA TYR A 141 -19.15 -6.11 -1.65
C TYR A 141 -20.48 -5.69 -0.99
N GLU A 142 -20.62 -4.42 -0.58
CA GLU A 142 -21.87 -3.88 -0.01
C GLU A 142 -23.05 -4.10 -0.97
N LYS A 143 -22.85 -3.81 -2.26
CA LYS A 143 -23.87 -4.01 -3.30
C LYS A 143 -24.26 -5.49 -3.44
N LYS A 144 -23.26 -6.41 -3.51
CA LYS A 144 -23.53 -7.86 -3.66
C LYS A 144 -24.34 -8.41 -2.50
N TYR A 145 -23.97 -8.04 -1.27
CA TYR A 145 -24.58 -8.60 -0.05
C TYR A 145 -25.70 -7.72 0.52
N ARG A 146 -26.07 -6.62 -0.17
CA ARG A 146 -27.10 -5.66 0.25
C ARG A 146 -26.90 -5.21 1.70
N THR A 147 -25.68 -4.88 2.05
CA THR A 147 -25.28 -4.45 3.40
C THR A 147 -24.55 -3.12 3.36
N THR A 148 -24.48 -2.44 4.48
CA THR A 148 -23.68 -1.23 4.69
C THR A 148 -22.63 -1.53 5.74
N LEU A 149 -21.37 -1.25 5.46
CA LEU A 149 -20.26 -1.52 6.38
C LEU A 149 -20.06 -0.35 7.33
N HIS A 150 -20.38 -0.56 8.60
CA HIS A 150 -20.01 0.33 9.70
C HIS A 150 -18.69 -0.14 10.33
N PHE A 151 -18.08 0.70 11.17
CA PHE A 151 -16.80 0.32 11.83
C PHE A 151 -16.91 -0.97 12.66
N ARG A 152 -18.03 -1.22 13.33
CA ARG A 152 -18.30 -2.46 14.09
C ARG A 152 -18.36 -3.72 13.23
N ASP A 153 -18.68 -3.55 11.95
CA ASP A 153 -18.86 -4.65 11.01
C ASP A 153 -17.51 -5.09 10.41
N ILE A 154 -16.44 -4.26 10.55
CA ILE A 154 -15.06 -4.59 10.13
C ILE A 154 -14.41 -5.49 11.20
N ASN A 155 -14.85 -6.72 11.29
CA ASN A 155 -14.45 -7.73 12.27
C ASN A 155 -13.97 -9.02 11.58
N LEU A 156 -13.66 -10.08 12.34
CA LEU A 156 -13.19 -11.36 11.79
C LEU A 156 -14.21 -12.01 10.84
N GLN A 157 -15.50 -11.89 11.12
CA GLN A 157 -16.54 -12.45 10.25
C GLN A 157 -16.56 -11.73 8.88
N PHE A 158 -16.40 -10.38 8.89
CA PHE A 158 -16.21 -9.62 7.65
C PHE A 158 -14.95 -10.08 6.92
N TYR A 159 -13.82 -10.26 7.63
CA TYR A 159 -12.56 -10.69 7.05
C TYR A 159 -12.73 -11.99 6.25
N GLU A 160 -13.34 -13.03 6.85
CA GLU A 160 -13.56 -14.33 6.22
C GLU A 160 -14.51 -14.24 5.01
N LYS A 161 -15.62 -13.51 5.15
CA LYS A 161 -16.59 -13.30 4.05
C LYS A 161 -15.97 -12.50 2.90
N PHE A 162 -15.16 -11.50 3.21
CA PHE A 162 -14.51 -10.67 2.20
C PHE A 162 -13.37 -11.43 1.51
N GLU A 163 -12.60 -12.27 2.23
CA GLU A 163 -11.60 -13.16 1.63
C GLU A 163 -12.27 -14.11 0.62
N LYS A 164 -13.36 -14.76 1.01
CA LYS A 164 -14.15 -15.62 0.12
C LYS A 164 -14.64 -14.85 -1.12
N TYR A 165 -15.22 -13.66 -0.90
CA TYR A 165 -15.72 -12.80 -1.98
C TYR A 165 -14.63 -12.43 -3.01
N ILE A 166 -13.44 -12.08 -2.56
CA ILE A 166 -12.30 -11.71 -3.43
C ILE A 166 -11.75 -12.95 -4.15
N THR A 167 -11.67 -14.09 -3.46
CA THR A 167 -11.16 -15.36 -4.03
C THR A 167 -12.11 -15.91 -5.10
N GLU A 168 -13.43 -15.86 -4.88
CA GLU A 168 -14.45 -16.27 -5.87
C GLU A 168 -14.36 -15.46 -7.17
N GLN A 169 -13.90 -14.20 -7.12
CA GLN A 169 -13.64 -13.39 -8.31
C GLN A 169 -12.31 -13.71 -9.00
N GLY A 170 -11.56 -14.71 -8.50
CA GLY A 170 -10.29 -15.13 -9.08
C GLY A 170 -9.09 -14.28 -8.66
N TYR A 171 -9.23 -13.34 -7.72
CA TYR A 171 -8.09 -12.55 -7.25
C TYR A 171 -7.17 -13.34 -6.34
N THR A 172 -5.89 -12.95 -6.33
CA THR A 172 -4.87 -13.64 -5.54
C THR A 172 -4.95 -13.31 -4.05
N ARG A 173 -4.42 -14.20 -3.23
CA ARG A 173 -4.25 -13.97 -1.79
C ARG A 173 -3.40 -12.73 -1.49
N ASN A 174 -2.40 -12.43 -2.32
CA ASN A 174 -1.60 -11.21 -2.20
C ASN A 174 -2.42 -9.94 -2.48
N TYR A 175 -3.35 -10.00 -3.43
CA TYR A 175 -4.26 -8.88 -3.72
C TYR A 175 -5.20 -8.64 -2.54
N PHE A 176 -5.78 -9.71 -1.98
CA PHE A 176 -6.57 -9.63 -0.74
C PHE A 176 -5.75 -9.04 0.42
N GLY A 177 -4.52 -9.54 0.65
CA GLY A 177 -3.65 -9.00 1.70
C GLY A 177 -3.32 -7.51 1.52
N ALA A 178 -3.15 -7.05 0.27
CA ALA A 178 -2.96 -5.64 -0.02
C ALA A 178 -4.19 -4.79 0.32
N MET A 179 -5.42 -5.32 0.09
CA MET A 179 -6.66 -4.67 0.52
C MET A 179 -6.78 -4.63 2.04
N MET A 180 -6.52 -5.77 2.72
CA MET A 180 -6.54 -5.81 4.18
C MET A 180 -5.55 -4.81 4.79
N SER A 181 -4.36 -4.65 4.20
CA SER A 181 -3.41 -3.61 4.61
C SER A 181 -4.00 -2.20 4.50
N SER A 182 -4.74 -1.91 3.44
CA SER A 182 -5.39 -0.60 3.22
C SER A 182 -6.54 -0.36 4.20
N ILE A 183 -7.37 -1.39 4.43
CA ILE A 183 -8.48 -1.35 5.39
C ILE A 183 -7.95 -1.12 6.81
N LYS A 184 -6.92 -1.87 7.23
CA LYS A 184 -6.31 -1.72 8.57
C LYS A 184 -5.78 -0.32 8.82
N VAL A 185 -5.13 0.28 7.84
CA VAL A 185 -4.56 1.63 7.98
C VAL A 185 -5.67 2.67 8.11
N ALA A 186 -6.70 2.62 7.25
CA ALA A 186 -7.83 3.56 7.32
C ALA A 186 -8.67 3.36 8.61
N TYR A 187 -8.88 2.11 9.03
CA TYR A 187 -9.60 1.80 10.26
C TYR A 187 -8.87 2.34 11.50
N ARG A 188 -7.54 2.19 11.53
CA ARG A 188 -6.72 2.75 12.61
C ARG A 188 -6.72 4.28 12.59
N ASP A 189 -6.62 4.89 11.42
CA ASP A 189 -6.67 6.34 11.25
C ASP A 189 -7.99 6.92 11.78
N ALA A 190 -9.13 6.26 11.50
CA ALA A 190 -10.44 6.63 12.03
C ALA A 190 -10.48 6.64 13.56
N ARG A 191 -9.78 5.69 14.18
CA ARG A 191 -9.68 5.59 15.65
C ARG A 191 -8.73 6.61 16.25
N GLU A 192 -7.51 6.68 15.72
CA GLU A 192 -6.40 7.41 16.35
C GLU A 192 -6.38 8.89 16.00
N VAL A 193 -6.81 9.25 14.79
CA VAL A 193 -6.81 10.64 14.32
C VAL A 193 -8.16 11.30 14.49
N ASP A 194 -9.24 10.63 14.05
CA ASP A 194 -10.58 11.23 14.04
C ASP A 194 -11.46 10.80 15.22
N GLY A 195 -11.04 9.81 16.02
CA GLY A 195 -11.77 9.34 17.20
C GLY A 195 -13.20 8.86 16.91
N LEU A 196 -13.44 8.31 15.72
CA LEU A 196 -14.77 7.87 15.28
C LEU A 196 -15.23 6.57 15.94
N HIS A 197 -14.30 5.79 16.48
CA HIS A 197 -14.55 4.56 17.22
C HIS A 197 -13.37 4.21 18.12
N ASN A 198 -13.57 3.31 19.08
CA ASN A 198 -12.55 2.77 19.97
C ASN A 198 -12.24 1.28 19.75
N LEU A 199 -12.83 0.69 18.70
CA LEU A 199 -12.73 -0.74 18.41
C LEU A 199 -11.33 -1.13 17.93
N ARG A 200 -10.87 -2.34 18.29
CA ARG A 200 -9.58 -2.92 17.92
C ARG A 200 -9.71 -4.21 17.08
N GLU A 201 -10.80 -4.35 16.35
CA GLU A 201 -11.12 -5.55 15.57
C GLU A 201 -10.00 -5.94 14.60
N THR A 202 -9.40 -4.94 13.92
CA THR A 202 -8.33 -5.16 12.95
C THR A 202 -6.96 -5.53 13.58
N GLU A 203 -6.85 -5.48 14.91
CA GLU A 203 -5.64 -5.87 15.66
C GLU A 203 -5.73 -7.31 16.17
N LYS A 204 -6.91 -7.95 16.13
CA LYS A 204 -7.10 -9.33 16.54
C LYS A 204 -6.24 -10.29 15.73
N ARG A 205 -5.76 -11.36 16.37
CA ARG A 205 -4.83 -12.36 15.80
C ARG A 205 -5.27 -12.90 14.42
N GLY A 206 -6.55 -13.12 14.19
CA GLY A 206 -7.08 -13.63 12.92
C GLY A 206 -7.16 -12.60 11.81
N PHE A 207 -7.12 -11.29 12.11
CA PHE A 207 -7.24 -10.22 11.13
C PHE A 207 -5.86 -9.91 10.52
N THR A 208 -5.41 -10.72 9.57
CA THR A 208 -4.05 -10.67 9.01
C THR A 208 -3.97 -9.90 7.68
N THR A 209 -2.75 -9.69 7.20
CA THR A 209 -2.46 -9.22 5.84
C THR A 209 -1.69 -10.31 5.11
N PRO A 210 -2.37 -11.34 4.59
CA PRO A 210 -1.70 -12.51 4.04
C PRO A 210 -0.84 -12.15 2.83
N SER A 211 0.32 -12.78 2.73
CA SER A 211 1.22 -12.66 1.60
C SER A 211 1.87 -14.01 1.31
N THR A 212 1.70 -14.49 0.09
CA THR A 212 2.34 -15.71 -0.40
C THR A 212 3.56 -15.31 -1.22
N PRO A 213 4.75 -15.84 -0.90
CA PRO A 213 5.94 -15.63 -1.71
C PRO A 213 5.70 -16.11 -3.14
N SER A 214 6.08 -15.31 -4.14
CA SER A 214 6.03 -15.71 -5.53
C SER A 214 7.35 -16.36 -5.94
N LYS A 215 7.30 -17.51 -6.62
CA LYS A 215 8.46 -18.08 -7.28
C LYS A 215 8.85 -17.18 -8.45
N SER A 216 10.08 -16.71 -8.45
CA SER A 216 10.55 -15.72 -9.42
C SER A 216 11.96 -16.06 -9.88
N VAL A 217 12.25 -15.79 -11.15
CA VAL A 217 13.51 -16.13 -11.83
C VAL A 217 14.49 -14.97 -11.84
N TYR A 218 15.75 -15.28 -12.10
CA TYR A 218 16.79 -14.35 -12.52
C TYR A 218 17.45 -14.83 -13.83
N LEU A 219 18.17 -13.97 -14.51
CA LEU A 219 18.99 -14.28 -15.68
C LEU A 219 20.45 -14.34 -15.26
N THR A 220 21.15 -15.39 -15.68
CA THR A 220 22.58 -15.51 -15.44
C THR A 220 23.37 -14.48 -16.28
N SER A 221 24.66 -14.31 -16.02
CA SER A 221 25.50 -13.42 -16.80
C SER A 221 25.57 -13.84 -18.27
N GLU A 222 25.60 -15.16 -18.55
CA GLU A 222 25.60 -15.73 -19.89
C GLU A 222 24.27 -15.48 -20.61
N GLU A 223 23.15 -15.58 -19.91
CA GLU A 223 21.83 -15.29 -20.47
C GLU A 223 21.67 -13.78 -20.76
N LEU A 224 22.18 -12.91 -19.90
CA LEU A 224 22.21 -11.46 -20.16
C LEU A 224 23.10 -11.12 -21.35
N GLN A 225 24.24 -11.81 -21.52
CA GLN A 225 25.11 -11.64 -22.68
C GLN A 225 24.38 -12.10 -23.96
N ARG A 226 23.71 -13.25 -23.96
CA ARG A 226 22.89 -13.69 -25.10
C ARG A 226 21.84 -12.68 -25.48
N ILE A 227 21.15 -12.07 -24.50
CA ILE A 227 20.19 -10.98 -24.75
C ILE A 227 20.88 -9.76 -25.36
N ALA A 228 22.10 -9.42 -24.92
CA ALA A 228 22.84 -8.28 -25.44
C ALA A 228 23.28 -8.48 -26.90
N ASP A 229 23.64 -9.70 -27.26
CA ASP A 229 24.25 -10.03 -28.54
C ASP A 229 23.27 -10.57 -29.58
N VAL A 230 22.01 -10.89 -29.15
CA VAL A 230 21.01 -11.44 -30.09
C VAL A 230 20.74 -10.48 -31.24
N GLU A 231 20.79 -10.99 -32.45
CA GLU A 231 20.39 -10.26 -33.65
C GLU A 231 18.85 -10.20 -33.73
N ILE A 232 18.32 -9.00 -33.72
CA ILE A 232 16.88 -8.74 -33.87
C ILE A 232 16.65 -8.25 -35.30
N SER A 233 16.34 -9.19 -36.20
CA SER A 233 16.02 -8.90 -37.61
C SER A 233 14.58 -9.32 -37.95
N VAL A 234 14.08 -8.89 -39.10
CA VAL A 234 12.76 -9.27 -39.61
C VAL A 234 12.72 -10.77 -39.85
N GLU A 235 13.78 -11.33 -40.43
CA GLU A 235 13.93 -12.75 -40.75
C GLU A 235 13.87 -13.61 -39.49
N ASN A 236 14.65 -13.24 -38.46
CA ASN A 236 14.70 -13.95 -37.18
C ASN A 236 13.34 -13.89 -36.46
N LEU A 237 12.64 -12.76 -36.52
CA LEU A 237 11.30 -12.64 -35.93
C LEU A 237 10.28 -13.52 -36.65
N LYS A 238 10.27 -13.55 -37.98
CA LYS A 238 9.36 -14.40 -38.76
C LYS A 238 9.68 -15.88 -38.55
N SER A 239 10.96 -16.25 -38.43
CA SER A 239 11.39 -17.63 -38.18
C SER A 239 10.99 -18.14 -36.78
N VAL A 240 11.22 -17.34 -35.72
CA VAL A 240 10.94 -17.75 -34.33
C VAL A 240 9.46 -17.60 -33.95
N PHE A 241 8.75 -16.69 -34.62
CA PHE A 241 7.31 -16.44 -34.38
C PHE A 241 6.50 -16.50 -35.67
N PRO A 242 6.47 -17.62 -36.39
CA PRO A 242 5.82 -17.72 -37.70
C PRO A 242 4.29 -17.43 -37.61
N GLU A 243 3.61 -17.93 -36.56
CA GLU A 243 2.17 -17.70 -36.36
C GLU A 243 1.85 -16.22 -36.12
N LYS A 244 2.76 -15.49 -35.48
CA LYS A 244 2.55 -14.10 -35.08
C LYS A 244 2.98 -13.10 -36.14
N TYR A 245 4.05 -13.38 -36.87
CA TYR A 245 4.70 -12.43 -37.77
C TYR A 245 4.89 -12.93 -39.20
N GLY A 246 4.63 -14.20 -39.50
CA GLY A 246 4.90 -14.79 -40.80
C GLY A 246 4.29 -14.02 -41.98
N GLN A 247 3.06 -13.52 -41.81
CA GLN A 247 2.32 -12.76 -42.84
C GLN A 247 2.40 -11.23 -42.64
N SER A 248 3.17 -10.72 -41.66
CA SER A 248 3.29 -9.30 -41.42
C SER A 248 4.08 -8.61 -42.52
N ARG A 249 3.69 -7.34 -42.86
CA ARG A 249 4.42 -6.54 -43.84
C ARG A 249 5.79 -6.14 -43.27
N ASP A 250 6.78 -6.09 -44.13
CA ASP A 250 8.15 -5.81 -43.72
C ASP A 250 8.34 -4.40 -43.10
N GLU A 251 7.55 -3.43 -43.53
CA GLU A 251 7.59 -2.08 -42.94
C GLU A 251 7.13 -2.07 -41.50
N ASP A 252 6.03 -2.78 -41.16
CA ASP A 252 5.56 -2.92 -39.78
C ASP A 252 6.56 -3.70 -38.94
N MET A 253 7.22 -4.69 -39.54
CA MET A 253 8.25 -5.48 -38.91
C MET A 253 9.51 -4.67 -38.60
N ARG A 254 9.94 -3.75 -39.48
CA ARG A 254 11.06 -2.82 -39.20
C ARG A 254 10.80 -1.97 -37.94
N ARG A 255 9.59 -1.39 -37.83
CA ARG A 255 9.19 -0.65 -36.62
C ARG A 255 9.16 -1.55 -35.37
N LYS A 256 8.77 -2.81 -35.55
CA LYS A 256 8.80 -3.79 -34.45
C LYS A 256 10.22 -4.11 -34.01
N VAL A 257 11.14 -4.35 -34.96
CA VAL A 257 12.59 -4.57 -34.71
C VAL A 257 13.17 -3.42 -33.91
N GLU A 258 12.94 -2.18 -34.35
CA GLU A 258 13.39 -0.99 -33.63
C GLU A 258 12.86 -0.95 -32.18
N SER A 259 11.56 -1.19 -32.01
CA SER A 259 10.93 -1.23 -30.68
C SER A 259 11.50 -2.31 -29.78
N LEU A 260 11.84 -3.49 -30.32
CA LEU A 260 12.47 -4.58 -29.58
C LEU A 260 13.90 -4.23 -29.17
N ASN A 261 14.68 -3.58 -30.06
CA ASN A 261 16.03 -3.10 -29.74
C ASN A 261 16.01 -2.08 -28.61
N ILE A 262 15.10 -1.10 -28.64
CA ILE A 262 14.91 -0.13 -27.55
C ILE A 262 14.59 -0.87 -26.23
N CYS A 263 13.66 -1.82 -26.26
CA CYS A 263 13.28 -2.59 -25.06
C CYS A 263 14.42 -3.43 -24.52
N ARG A 264 15.20 -4.10 -25.40
CA ARG A 264 16.40 -4.84 -25.03
C ARG A 264 17.40 -3.96 -24.30
N ASN A 265 17.76 -2.82 -24.90
CA ASN A 265 18.76 -1.91 -24.35
C ASN A 265 18.29 -1.32 -23.01
N LYS A 266 17.03 -0.94 -22.87
CA LYS A 266 16.43 -0.50 -21.59
C LYS A 266 16.42 -1.59 -20.53
N PHE A 267 16.09 -2.81 -20.90
CA PHE A 267 16.13 -3.95 -19.97
C PHE A 267 17.55 -4.23 -19.48
N LEU A 268 18.53 -4.24 -20.39
CA LEU A 268 19.96 -4.41 -20.05
C LEU A 268 20.45 -3.27 -19.15
N LEU A 269 20.01 -2.02 -19.39
CA LEU A 269 20.33 -0.91 -18.51
C LEU A 269 19.84 -1.22 -17.07
N GLY A 270 18.62 -1.73 -16.90
CA GLY A 270 18.10 -2.20 -15.61
C GLY A 270 18.88 -3.39 -15.02
N ALA A 271 19.32 -4.33 -15.88
CA ALA A 271 20.05 -5.54 -15.47
C ALA A 271 21.49 -5.28 -15.04
N TYR A 272 22.12 -4.20 -15.52
CA TYR A 272 23.50 -3.85 -15.16
C TYR A 272 23.62 -2.68 -14.18
N THR A 273 22.52 -1.92 -13.95
CA THR A 273 22.49 -0.88 -12.92
C THR A 273 21.81 -1.31 -11.63
N ALA A 274 21.08 -2.41 -11.65
CA ALA A 274 20.22 -2.86 -10.54
C ALA A 274 19.14 -1.84 -10.12
N LEU A 275 18.91 -0.79 -10.88
CA LEU A 275 17.89 0.22 -10.61
C LEU A 275 16.47 -0.32 -10.83
N ARG A 276 15.48 0.31 -10.21
CA ARG A 276 14.07 0.06 -10.53
C ARG A 276 13.72 0.68 -11.89
N VAL A 277 12.68 0.16 -12.54
CA VAL A 277 12.21 0.71 -13.83
C VAL A 277 11.87 2.21 -13.72
N SER A 278 11.32 2.64 -12.59
CA SER A 278 11.09 4.07 -12.30
C SER A 278 12.36 4.92 -12.32
N ASP A 279 13.50 4.33 -12.06
CA ASP A 279 14.78 5.00 -11.98
C ASP A 279 15.57 4.85 -13.28
N PHE A 280 15.81 3.60 -13.77
CA PHE A 280 16.59 3.40 -14.98
C PHE A 280 15.91 3.95 -16.24
N ASN A 281 14.59 4.03 -16.28
CA ASN A 281 13.87 4.56 -17.43
C ASN A 281 14.00 6.10 -17.57
N HIS A 282 14.48 6.76 -16.54
CA HIS A 282 14.73 8.21 -16.52
C HIS A 282 16.22 8.56 -16.51
N LEU A 283 17.09 7.58 -16.71
CA LEU A 283 18.51 7.84 -16.90
C LEU A 283 18.74 8.62 -18.20
N SER A 284 19.68 9.55 -18.15
CA SER A 284 20.15 10.35 -19.27
C SER A 284 21.64 10.66 -19.09
N LYS A 285 22.26 11.29 -20.07
CA LYS A 285 23.69 11.63 -20.03
C LYS A 285 24.09 12.51 -18.83
N ILE A 286 23.18 13.34 -18.32
CA ILE A 286 23.44 14.19 -17.14
C ILE A 286 23.72 13.40 -15.86
N HIS A 287 23.31 12.15 -15.80
CA HIS A 287 23.55 11.25 -14.66
C HIS A 287 24.93 10.56 -14.75
N ILE A 288 25.69 10.80 -15.80
CA ILE A 288 26.99 10.16 -16.04
C ILE A 288 28.11 11.14 -15.72
N THR A 289 28.97 10.77 -14.78
CA THR A 289 30.17 11.53 -14.40
C THR A 289 31.27 10.55 -14.06
N ASP A 290 32.45 10.75 -14.63
CA ASP A 290 33.69 9.96 -14.37
C ASP A 290 33.51 8.42 -14.50
N GLY A 291 32.69 7.97 -15.47
CA GLY A 291 32.43 6.55 -15.69
C GLY A 291 31.38 5.93 -14.72
N PHE A 292 30.65 6.73 -13.98
CA PHE A 292 29.61 6.29 -13.04
C PHE A 292 28.26 6.91 -13.34
N PHE A 293 27.19 6.13 -13.12
CA PHE A 293 25.86 6.69 -12.93
C PHE A 293 25.70 7.23 -11.52
N ARG A 294 25.26 8.49 -11.37
CA ARG A 294 24.94 9.13 -10.10
C ARG A 294 23.45 9.45 -10.09
N VAL A 295 22.68 8.79 -9.22
CA VAL A 295 21.22 8.83 -9.27
C VAL A 295 20.63 8.93 -7.86
N THR A 296 19.64 9.79 -7.68
CA THR A 296 18.77 9.75 -6.49
C THR A 296 17.52 8.93 -6.84
N THR A 297 17.31 7.81 -6.13
CA THR A 297 16.21 6.89 -6.40
C THR A 297 14.87 7.50 -6.06
N ARG A 298 13.89 7.43 -6.95
CA ARG A 298 12.57 8.06 -6.79
C ARG A 298 11.76 7.50 -5.61
N LYS A 299 11.86 6.20 -5.35
CA LYS A 299 11.06 5.53 -4.33
C LYS A 299 11.56 5.75 -2.90
N THR A 300 12.87 5.85 -2.70
CA THR A 300 13.48 5.88 -1.36
C THR A 300 14.30 7.12 -1.10
N GLY A 301 14.52 7.99 -2.10
CA GLY A 301 15.38 9.16 -1.99
C GLY A 301 16.87 8.84 -1.77
N ALA A 302 17.27 7.57 -1.90
CA ALA A 302 18.68 7.17 -1.69
C ALA A 302 19.54 7.62 -2.87
N ALA A 303 20.64 8.30 -2.57
CA ALA A 303 21.68 8.59 -3.56
C ALA A 303 22.52 7.31 -3.79
N VAL A 304 22.65 6.91 -5.06
CA VAL A 304 23.41 5.73 -5.48
C VAL A 304 24.42 6.10 -6.54
N VAL A 305 25.60 5.47 -6.47
CA VAL A 305 26.69 5.61 -7.45
C VAL A 305 26.96 4.24 -8.01
N ILE A 306 26.88 4.06 -9.33
CA ILE A 306 26.94 2.77 -9.99
C ILE A 306 27.96 2.83 -11.12
N PRO A 307 28.98 1.95 -11.14
CA PRO A 307 29.93 1.90 -12.24
C PRO A 307 29.25 1.48 -13.55
N ILE A 308 29.65 2.09 -14.67
CA ILE A 308 29.08 1.76 -15.97
C ILE A 308 29.68 0.44 -16.45
N HIS A 309 28.82 -0.58 -16.59
CA HIS A 309 29.23 -1.89 -17.11
C HIS A 309 29.62 -1.80 -18.57
N PRO A 310 30.67 -2.56 -19.05
CA PRO A 310 31.15 -2.54 -20.44
C PRO A 310 30.02 -2.77 -21.48
N THR A 311 29.05 -3.65 -21.20
CA THR A 311 27.92 -3.87 -22.10
C THR A 311 27.07 -2.60 -22.27
N ILE A 312 26.86 -1.81 -21.19
CA ILE A 312 26.10 -0.55 -21.28
C ILE A 312 26.90 0.51 -22.02
N LYS A 313 28.23 0.55 -21.81
CA LYS A 313 29.10 1.44 -22.57
C LYS A 313 28.99 1.13 -24.07
N ARG A 314 29.11 -0.15 -24.48
CA ARG A 314 28.94 -0.59 -25.87
C ARG A 314 27.61 -0.19 -26.48
N ILE A 315 26.52 -0.31 -25.71
CA ILE A 315 25.16 0.10 -26.13
C ILE A 315 25.12 1.63 -26.36
N MET A 316 25.70 2.43 -25.49
CA MET A 316 25.76 3.88 -25.68
C MET A 316 26.65 4.28 -26.87
N ASP A 317 27.79 3.62 -27.01
CA ASP A 317 28.73 3.87 -28.10
C ASP A 317 28.13 3.50 -29.47
N SER A 318 27.16 2.56 -29.53
CA SER A 318 26.42 2.24 -30.75
C SER A 318 25.32 3.30 -31.10
N GLY A 319 25.27 4.42 -30.38
CA GLY A 319 24.37 5.52 -30.65
C GLY A 319 23.01 5.42 -29.93
N PHE A 320 22.79 4.43 -29.05
CA PHE A 320 21.55 4.34 -28.30
C PHE A 320 21.43 5.48 -27.26
N ASP A 321 20.38 6.26 -27.38
CA ASP A 321 20.06 7.25 -26.34
C ASP A 321 19.37 6.59 -25.15
N ILE A 322 20.07 6.53 -24.01
CA ILE A 322 19.55 5.99 -22.76
C ILE A 322 18.35 6.79 -22.21
N ALA A 323 18.12 8.02 -22.67
CA ALA A 323 16.96 8.83 -22.28
C ALA A 323 15.68 8.46 -23.04
N THR A 324 15.74 7.64 -24.11
CA THR A 324 14.57 7.23 -24.89
C THR A 324 13.43 6.76 -24.00
N PRO A 325 12.26 7.40 -24.03
CA PRO A 325 11.14 7.06 -23.14
C PRO A 325 10.46 5.77 -23.59
N ILE A 326 10.10 4.90 -22.64
CA ILE A 326 9.35 3.69 -22.91
C ILE A 326 8.53 3.27 -21.68
N THR A 327 7.34 2.72 -21.88
CA THR A 327 6.52 2.25 -20.78
C THR A 327 7.00 0.91 -20.22
N GLU A 328 6.82 0.70 -18.90
CA GLU A 328 7.15 -0.58 -18.26
C GLU A 328 6.41 -1.75 -18.90
N GLN A 329 5.14 -1.54 -19.28
CA GLN A 329 4.32 -2.55 -19.93
C GLN A 329 4.93 -2.99 -21.27
N LYS A 330 5.43 -2.03 -22.07
CA LYS A 330 6.06 -2.32 -23.36
C LYS A 330 7.38 -3.07 -23.16
N ILE A 331 8.21 -2.68 -22.18
CA ILE A 331 9.44 -3.44 -21.83
C ILE A 331 9.06 -4.87 -21.45
N ASN A 332 8.08 -5.06 -20.55
CA ASN A 332 7.67 -6.38 -20.06
C ASN A 332 7.08 -7.28 -21.15
N ALA A 333 6.40 -6.71 -22.15
CA ALA A 333 5.90 -7.47 -23.28
C ALA A 333 7.01 -7.88 -24.27
N HIS A 334 7.87 -6.93 -24.64
CA HIS A 334 8.87 -7.12 -25.67
C HIS A 334 10.10 -7.91 -25.21
N ILE A 335 10.53 -7.77 -23.95
CA ILE A 335 11.68 -8.52 -23.43
C ILE A 335 11.47 -10.03 -23.48
N LYS A 336 10.24 -10.50 -23.42
CA LYS A 336 9.91 -11.92 -23.58
C LYS A 336 10.21 -12.43 -24.98
N GLU A 337 9.92 -11.62 -26.01
CA GLU A 337 10.22 -11.95 -27.40
C GLU A 337 11.72 -11.92 -27.63
N VAL A 338 12.42 -10.90 -27.12
CA VAL A 338 13.87 -10.80 -27.19
C VAL A 338 14.56 -11.99 -26.50
N ALA A 339 14.10 -12.38 -25.31
CA ALA A 339 14.63 -13.52 -24.59
C ALA A 339 14.40 -14.85 -25.33
N ARG A 340 13.26 -14.99 -26.03
CA ARG A 340 12.98 -16.16 -26.86
C ARG A 340 13.89 -16.19 -28.08
N LEU A 341 14.10 -15.06 -28.75
CA LEU A 341 15.11 -14.92 -29.82
C LEU A 341 16.52 -15.31 -29.35
N ALA A 342 16.87 -14.91 -28.11
CA ALA A 342 18.15 -15.27 -27.48
C ALA A 342 18.23 -16.74 -27.00
N GLY A 343 17.22 -17.57 -27.31
CA GLY A 343 17.20 -18.98 -26.96
C GLY A 343 17.01 -19.27 -25.46
N ILE A 344 16.40 -18.33 -24.70
CA ILE A 344 16.16 -18.51 -23.26
C ILE A 344 14.79 -19.16 -23.06
N THR A 345 14.67 -20.43 -23.45
CA THR A 345 13.38 -21.15 -23.52
C THR A 345 13.28 -22.30 -22.52
N GLN A 346 14.34 -22.58 -21.75
CA GLN A 346 14.33 -23.67 -20.75
C GLN A 346 13.15 -23.54 -19.79
N PRO A 347 12.53 -24.67 -19.40
CA PRO A 347 11.45 -24.65 -18.44
C PRO A 347 11.96 -24.27 -17.06
N VAL A 348 11.22 -23.39 -16.39
CA VAL A 348 11.51 -22.94 -15.01
C VAL A 348 10.22 -22.92 -14.21
N GLU A 349 10.30 -23.35 -12.95
CA GLU A 349 9.17 -23.23 -12.04
C GLU A 349 9.03 -21.77 -11.57
N ALA A 350 7.93 -21.13 -11.98
CA ALA A 350 7.69 -19.72 -11.65
C ALA A 350 6.21 -19.44 -11.42
N THR A 351 5.94 -18.31 -10.73
CA THR A 351 4.59 -17.79 -10.58
C THR A 351 4.28 -16.86 -11.76
N LYS A 352 3.28 -17.21 -12.56
CA LYS A 352 2.72 -16.37 -13.63
C LYS A 352 1.28 -16.01 -13.31
N PHE A 353 0.89 -14.78 -13.65
CA PHE A 353 -0.50 -14.35 -13.50
C PHE A 353 -1.27 -14.64 -14.78
N VAL A 354 -2.26 -15.54 -14.69
CA VAL A 354 -3.16 -15.90 -15.79
C VAL A 354 -4.57 -15.57 -15.33
N ASN A 355 -5.29 -14.72 -16.06
CA ASN A 355 -6.66 -14.29 -15.72
C ASN A 355 -6.79 -13.87 -14.24
N HIS A 356 -5.88 -13.02 -13.77
CA HIS A 356 -5.79 -12.51 -12.38
C HIS A 356 -5.45 -13.57 -11.32
N ARG A 357 -5.26 -14.83 -11.67
CA ARG A 357 -4.86 -15.91 -10.76
C ARG A 357 -3.33 -16.07 -10.79
N ALA A 358 -2.73 -16.28 -9.64
CA ALA A 358 -1.34 -16.67 -9.53
C ALA A 358 -1.23 -18.19 -9.74
N VAL A 359 -0.63 -18.59 -10.84
CA VAL A 359 -0.39 -20.00 -11.19
C VAL A 359 1.12 -20.26 -11.01
N VAL A 360 1.46 -21.22 -10.17
CA VAL A 360 2.83 -21.76 -10.05
C VAL A 360 2.91 -22.99 -10.90
N ASP A 361 3.74 -22.93 -11.94
CA ASP A 361 3.90 -24.02 -12.90
C ASP A 361 5.27 -23.90 -13.60
N TRP A 362 5.57 -24.87 -14.45
CA TRP A 362 6.73 -24.85 -15.34
C TRP A 362 6.42 -24.02 -16.59
N TRP A 363 7.17 -22.93 -16.75
CA TRP A 363 7.02 -22.00 -17.86
C TRP A 363 8.32 -21.88 -18.64
N PRO A 364 8.28 -21.64 -19.96
CA PRO A 364 9.47 -21.18 -20.66
C PRO A 364 10.04 -19.93 -19.97
N LYS A 365 11.34 -19.90 -19.66
CA LYS A 365 11.95 -18.84 -18.86
C LYS A 365 11.69 -17.44 -19.46
N CYS A 366 11.72 -17.32 -20.79
CA CYS A 366 11.39 -16.09 -21.50
C CYS A 366 10.00 -15.53 -21.15
N ASP A 367 9.01 -16.37 -20.85
CA ASP A 367 7.63 -15.96 -20.61
C ASP A 367 7.41 -15.31 -19.22
N VAL A 368 8.33 -15.49 -18.30
CA VAL A 368 8.24 -15.00 -16.93
C VAL A 368 9.21 -13.87 -16.61
N ILE A 369 9.99 -13.41 -17.61
CA ILE A 369 10.90 -12.27 -17.49
C ILE A 369 10.11 -10.97 -17.43
N THR A 370 10.54 -10.06 -16.52
CA THR A 370 9.96 -8.73 -16.33
C THR A 370 11.07 -7.72 -15.98
N THR A 371 10.76 -6.44 -15.93
CA THR A 371 11.67 -5.38 -15.44
C THR A 371 12.21 -5.66 -14.03
N HIS A 372 11.43 -6.33 -13.19
CA HIS A 372 11.90 -6.80 -11.88
C HIS A 372 12.92 -7.94 -11.99
N THR A 373 12.85 -8.74 -13.04
CA THR A 373 13.87 -9.78 -13.31
C THR A 373 15.22 -9.12 -13.59
N ALA A 374 15.28 -8.02 -14.36
CA ALA A 374 16.52 -7.27 -14.60
C ALA A 374 17.22 -6.91 -13.28
N ARG A 375 16.52 -6.25 -12.37
CA ARG A 375 17.07 -5.86 -11.07
C ARG A 375 17.48 -7.07 -10.20
N ARG A 376 16.71 -8.14 -10.25
CA ARG A 376 16.99 -9.38 -9.52
C ARG A 376 18.22 -10.07 -10.06
N SER A 377 18.36 -10.10 -11.39
CA SER A 377 19.56 -10.65 -12.07
C SER A 377 20.82 -9.88 -11.69
N ALA A 378 20.76 -8.54 -11.70
CA ALA A 378 21.87 -7.70 -11.26
C ALA A 378 22.30 -8.05 -9.82
N ALA A 379 21.37 -8.07 -8.88
CA ALA A 379 21.67 -8.36 -7.47
C ALA A 379 22.25 -9.78 -7.29
N THR A 380 21.65 -10.79 -7.95
CA THR A 380 22.09 -12.18 -7.85
C THR A 380 23.45 -12.40 -8.50
N ASN A 381 23.69 -11.84 -9.69
CA ASN A 381 24.99 -11.98 -10.39
C ASN A 381 26.11 -11.25 -9.65
N MET A 382 25.88 -10.06 -9.10
CA MET A 382 26.84 -9.37 -8.23
C MET A 382 27.16 -10.19 -6.98
N TYR A 383 26.16 -10.81 -6.37
CA TYR A 383 26.36 -11.68 -5.21
C TYR A 383 27.19 -12.93 -5.61
N LYS A 384 26.87 -13.58 -6.74
CA LYS A 384 27.64 -14.72 -7.27
C LYS A 384 29.06 -14.34 -7.64
N ALA A 385 29.32 -13.09 -8.03
CA ALA A 385 30.66 -12.55 -8.27
C ALA A 385 31.44 -12.22 -6.98
N GLY A 386 30.90 -12.50 -5.80
CA GLY A 386 31.55 -12.28 -4.51
C GLY A 386 31.50 -10.84 -4.01
N ILE A 387 30.68 -9.96 -4.61
CA ILE A 387 30.53 -8.58 -4.12
C ILE A 387 29.76 -8.63 -2.78
N PRO A 388 30.30 -7.98 -1.73
CA PRO A 388 29.65 -7.98 -0.42
C PRO A 388 28.20 -7.46 -0.47
N SER A 389 27.28 -8.14 0.23
CA SER A 389 25.85 -7.78 0.26
C SER A 389 25.62 -6.31 0.60
N ILE A 390 26.39 -5.75 1.54
CA ILE A 390 26.28 -4.33 1.92
C ILE A 390 26.59 -3.39 0.75
N SER A 391 27.54 -3.72 -0.11
CA SER A 391 27.89 -2.93 -1.30
C SER A 391 26.79 -3.02 -2.36
N ILE A 392 26.22 -4.22 -2.57
CA ILE A 392 25.10 -4.42 -3.48
C ILE A 392 23.84 -3.68 -2.97
N MET A 393 23.59 -3.68 -1.66
CA MET A 393 22.49 -2.95 -1.04
C MET A 393 22.61 -1.44 -1.27
N ARG A 394 23.81 -0.87 -1.23
CA ARG A 394 24.07 0.55 -1.54
C ARG A 394 23.69 0.89 -2.98
N ILE A 395 24.08 0.06 -3.96
CA ILE A 395 23.73 0.24 -5.37
C ILE A 395 22.22 0.06 -5.59
N THR A 396 21.64 -0.96 -4.97
CA THR A 396 20.22 -1.26 -5.14
C THR A 396 19.31 -0.36 -4.29
N GLY A 397 19.83 0.42 -3.34
CA GLY A 397 19.05 1.27 -2.43
C GLY A 397 18.13 0.48 -1.50
N HIS A 398 18.57 -0.69 -1.00
CA HIS A 398 17.87 -1.44 0.04
C HIS A 398 18.34 -0.98 1.42
N THR A 399 17.38 -0.72 2.30
CA THR A 399 17.66 -0.27 3.68
C THR A 399 17.74 -1.42 4.69
N THR A 400 17.23 -2.60 4.33
CA THR A 400 17.28 -3.79 5.21
C THR A 400 17.74 -5.01 4.45
N GLU A 401 18.56 -5.84 5.08
CA GLU A 401 19.04 -7.11 4.53
C GLU A 401 17.88 -8.06 4.23
N LYS A 402 16.90 -8.16 5.10
CA LYS A 402 15.68 -8.97 4.90
C LYS A 402 14.97 -8.63 3.59
N SER A 403 14.91 -7.35 3.21
CA SER A 403 14.31 -6.93 1.93
C SER A 403 15.22 -7.21 0.73
N PHE A 404 16.54 -7.11 0.91
CA PHE A 404 17.53 -7.40 -0.10
C PHE A 404 17.59 -8.89 -0.42
N MET A 405 17.65 -9.78 0.58
CA MET A 405 17.74 -11.23 0.40
C MET A 405 16.59 -11.82 -0.43
N LYS A 406 15.44 -11.15 -0.51
CA LYS A 406 14.35 -11.54 -1.42
C LYS A 406 14.73 -11.44 -2.91
N TYR A 407 15.75 -10.65 -3.24
CA TYR A 407 16.23 -10.47 -4.60
C TYR A 407 17.32 -11.47 -4.99
N ILE A 408 18.02 -12.04 -4.02
CA ILE A 408 19.03 -13.09 -4.27
C ILE A 408 18.28 -14.39 -4.55
N LYS A 409 18.58 -15.01 -5.69
CA LYS A 409 17.88 -16.20 -6.23
C LYS A 409 18.86 -17.33 -6.53
N ILE A 410 19.82 -17.54 -5.64
CA ILE A 410 20.72 -18.68 -5.70
C ILE A 410 20.04 -19.89 -5.06
N THR A 411 20.27 -21.08 -5.62
CA THR A 411 19.85 -22.35 -5.01
C THR A 411 20.82 -22.74 -3.90
N ALA A 412 20.49 -23.78 -3.14
CA ALA A 412 21.39 -24.34 -2.12
C ALA A 412 22.65 -24.90 -2.78
N GLU A 413 22.52 -25.53 -3.95
CA GLU A 413 23.61 -26.08 -4.77
C GLU A 413 24.53 -24.98 -5.28
N GLU A 414 23.95 -23.92 -5.90
CA GLU A 414 24.71 -22.75 -6.35
C GLU A 414 25.48 -22.09 -5.19
N ASN A 415 24.86 -22.03 -4.01
CA ASN A 415 25.53 -21.49 -2.81
C ASN A 415 26.69 -22.39 -2.37
N ALA A 416 26.50 -23.73 -2.37
CA ALA A 416 27.54 -24.67 -2.04
C ALA A 416 28.73 -24.59 -3.01
N GLU A 417 28.46 -24.42 -4.34
CA GLU A 417 29.52 -24.20 -5.34
C GLU A 417 30.28 -22.91 -5.08
N LEU A 418 29.62 -21.81 -4.69
CA LEU A 418 30.27 -20.57 -4.32
C LEU A 418 31.17 -20.75 -3.09
N MET A 419 30.68 -21.47 -2.08
CA MET A 419 31.46 -21.80 -0.88
C MET A 419 32.67 -22.66 -1.19
N ALA A 420 32.53 -23.66 -2.05
CA ALA A 420 33.61 -24.55 -2.44
C ALA A 420 34.79 -23.82 -3.12
N ARG A 421 34.54 -22.65 -3.74
CA ARG A 421 35.56 -21.78 -4.35
C ARG A 421 36.22 -20.81 -3.36
N ASN A 422 35.73 -20.78 -2.10
CA ASN A 422 36.29 -19.92 -1.08
C ASN A 422 37.59 -20.52 -0.51
N ALA A 423 38.61 -19.70 -0.25
CA ALA A 423 39.90 -20.15 0.29
C ALA A 423 39.75 -20.99 1.58
N PHE A 424 38.72 -20.74 2.40
CA PHE A 424 38.44 -21.52 3.60
C PHE A 424 38.17 -23.02 3.33
N PHE A 425 37.54 -23.33 2.19
CA PHE A 425 37.24 -24.72 1.79
C PHE A 425 38.28 -25.32 0.81
N MET A 426 39.26 -24.52 0.35
CA MET A 426 40.31 -24.95 -0.58
C MET A 426 41.63 -25.27 0.13
N ALA A 427 41.67 -25.07 1.46
CA ALA A 427 42.89 -25.27 2.29
C ALA A 427 43.19 -26.74 2.59
#